data_a73d686bb8642557ef8ef1d9ca252dbe
#
_entry.id   a73d686bb8642557ef8ef1d9ca252dbe
#
_cell.length_a   1.000
_cell.length_b   1.000
_cell.length_c   1.000
_cell.angle_alpha   90.00
_cell.angle_beta   90.00
_cell.angle_gamma   90.00
#
_symmetry.space_group_name_H-M   'P 1'
#
loop_
_entity.id
_entity.type
_entity.pdbx_description
1 polymer ?
#
loop_
_entity_poly.entity_id
_entity_poly.type
_entity_poly.pdbx_seq_one_letter_code
_entity_poly.pdbx_strand_id
1 'polypeptide(L)'
;TNTVQNGVNLVLRLLLRSPFIVFGAMIMAFFIDAKCALIFLAAIVLLSIVIFLIMAYTTPGYKKVQSNLDSVTLITRENYEGARVIRAFTDEANEIAEFNRRNRALSNMQKKVGKISSLLNPITYVIINIAIVVLVYSGGVKVNIGDLTQGQVVALYNYMSQILVELIKLANLLVTITKALACADRIKCVFEQESTLEHNDNKDNSDSYIEFKNVSLKYRNAGDMSLTD
;
A
#
# COMPACT_ATOMS: atom_id res chain seq x y z
N THR A 1 -5.16 -12.01 -8.07
CA THR A 1 -6.63 -11.99 -7.78
C THR A 1 -6.91 -11.78 -6.30
N ASN A 2 -6.34 -12.54 -5.36
CA ASN A 2 -6.60 -12.40 -3.92
C ASN A 2 -6.32 -11.00 -3.36
N THR A 3 -5.26 -10.32 -3.83
CA THR A 3 -4.94 -8.95 -3.38
C THR A 3 -6.01 -7.94 -3.82
N VAL A 4 -6.54 -8.09 -5.03
CA VAL A 4 -7.63 -7.25 -5.54
C VAL A 4 -8.92 -7.54 -4.79
N GLN A 5 -9.26 -8.81 -4.60
CA GLN A 5 -10.45 -9.22 -3.83
C GLN A 5 -10.40 -8.70 -2.39
N ASN A 6 -9.27 -8.83 -1.72
CA ASN A 6 -9.07 -8.28 -0.36
C ASN A 6 -9.16 -6.75 -0.36
N GLY A 7 -8.59 -6.08 -1.36
CA GLY A 7 -8.70 -4.63 -1.53
C GLY A 7 -10.14 -4.17 -1.67
N VAL A 8 -10.90 -4.78 -2.57
CA VAL A 8 -12.33 -4.46 -2.78
C VAL A 8 -13.15 -4.70 -1.51
N ASN A 9 -12.95 -5.85 -0.85
CA ASN A 9 -13.66 -6.17 0.39
C ASN A 9 -13.36 -5.17 1.52
N LEU A 10 -12.09 -4.77 1.67
CA LEU A 10 -11.68 -3.76 2.65
C LEU A 10 -12.25 -2.38 2.31
N VAL A 11 -12.26 -1.99 1.03
CA VAL A 11 -12.84 -0.72 0.59
C VAL A 11 -14.32 -0.68 0.92
N LEU A 12 -15.09 -1.68 0.49
CA LEU A 12 -16.53 -1.74 0.77
C LEU A 12 -16.83 -1.73 2.27
N ARG A 13 -16.04 -2.45 3.06
CA ARG A 13 -16.31 -2.60 4.50
C ARG A 13 -15.86 -1.39 5.32
N LEU A 14 -14.69 -0.82 5.03
CA LEU A 14 -14.10 0.26 5.84
C LEU A 14 -14.41 1.64 5.27
N LEU A 15 -14.31 1.83 3.96
CA LEU A 15 -14.51 3.16 3.34
C LEU A 15 -15.97 3.61 3.44
N LEU A 16 -16.92 2.69 3.42
CA LEU A 16 -18.34 3.04 3.67
C LEU A 16 -18.62 3.26 5.15
N ARG A 17 -18.07 2.41 6.03
CA ARG A 17 -18.39 2.44 7.46
C ARG A 17 -17.68 3.56 8.21
N SER A 18 -16.36 3.74 7.99
CA SER A 18 -15.55 4.65 8.82
C SER A 18 -15.95 6.11 8.73
N PRO A 19 -16.27 6.70 7.56
CA PRO A 19 -16.75 8.08 7.50
C PRO A 19 -18.02 8.31 8.31
N PHE A 20 -18.99 7.38 8.21
CA PHE A 20 -20.24 7.51 8.97
C PHE A 20 -20.01 7.48 10.47
N ILE A 21 -19.10 6.63 10.96
CA ILE A 21 -18.75 6.60 12.39
C ILE A 21 -18.09 7.90 12.81
N VAL A 22 -17.11 8.39 12.03
CA VAL A 22 -16.38 9.62 12.36
C VAL A 22 -17.30 10.82 12.35
N PHE A 23 -18.08 11.02 11.28
CA PHE A 23 -19.04 12.12 11.19
C PHE A 23 -20.17 12.01 12.22
N GLY A 24 -20.70 10.79 12.43
CA GLY A 24 -21.76 10.57 13.43
C GLY A 24 -21.27 10.87 14.85
N ALA A 25 -20.08 10.37 15.22
CA ALA A 25 -19.50 10.65 16.52
C ALA A 25 -19.17 12.14 16.70
N MET A 26 -18.70 12.83 15.64
CA MET A 26 -18.44 14.26 15.65
C MET A 26 -19.73 15.06 15.86
N ILE A 27 -20.79 14.75 15.12
CA ILE A 27 -22.11 15.42 15.26
C ILE A 27 -22.64 15.20 16.68
N MET A 28 -22.60 13.99 17.20
CA MET A 28 -23.05 13.71 18.57
C MET A 28 -22.20 14.44 19.62
N ALA A 29 -20.89 14.58 19.41
CA ALA A 29 -20.04 15.35 20.28
C ALA A 29 -20.41 16.86 20.29
N PHE A 30 -20.76 17.43 19.13
CA PHE A 30 -21.24 18.80 19.02
C PHE A 30 -22.57 19.04 19.74
N PHE A 31 -23.48 18.06 19.71
CA PHE A 31 -24.75 18.15 20.43
C PHE A 31 -24.55 18.12 21.95
N ILE A 32 -23.51 17.48 22.46
CA ILE A 32 -23.22 17.44 23.90
C ILE A 32 -22.57 18.75 24.34
N ASP A 33 -21.47 19.11 23.71
CA ASP A 33 -20.73 20.36 24.02
C ASP A 33 -19.85 20.79 22.86
N ALA A 34 -20.09 21.98 22.32
CA ALA A 34 -19.35 22.53 21.19
C ALA A 34 -17.88 22.83 21.54
N LYS A 35 -17.55 23.24 22.76
CA LYS A 35 -16.16 23.53 23.14
C LYS A 35 -15.34 22.23 23.26
N CYS A 36 -15.92 21.18 23.83
CA CYS A 36 -15.27 19.86 23.86
C CYS A 36 -15.15 19.29 22.45
N ALA A 37 -16.13 19.49 21.57
CA ALA A 37 -16.06 19.05 20.17
C ALA A 37 -14.92 19.72 19.38
N LEU A 38 -14.56 20.98 19.69
CA LEU A 38 -13.39 21.62 19.09
C LEU A 38 -12.07 20.92 19.43
N ILE A 39 -11.96 20.30 20.61
CA ILE A 39 -10.78 19.49 20.99
C ILE A 39 -10.66 18.29 20.03
N PHE A 40 -11.78 17.64 19.69
CA PHE A 40 -11.80 16.56 18.70
C PHE A 40 -11.32 17.03 17.33
N LEU A 41 -11.86 18.17 16.87
CA LEU A 41 -11.48 18.72 15.57
C LEU A 41 -9.98 19.03 15.51
N ALA A 42 -9.43 19.67 16.54
CA ALA A 42 -8.00 19.94 16.64
C ALA A 42 -7.16 18.66 16.64
N ALA A 43 -7.57 17.64 17.40
CA ALA A 43 -6.89 16.36 17.43
C ALA A 43 -6.92 15.65 16.08
N ILE A 44 -8.05 15.64 15.36
CA ILE A 44 -8.20 15.04 14.04
C ILE A 44 -7.30 15.74 13.03
N VAL A 45 -7.30 17.07 12.99
CA VAL A 45 -6.47 17.86 12.07
C VAL A 45 -4.98 17.60 12.35
N LEU A 46 -4.57 17.63 13.63
CA LEU A 46 -3.19 17.37 14.01
C LEU A 46 -2.74 15.95 13.62
N LEU A 47 -3.57 14.95 13.88
CA LEU A 47 -3.29 13.57 13.47
C LEU A 47 -3.20 13.41 11.95
N SER A 48 -4.12 14.04 11.22
CA SER A 48 -4.12 13.99 9.75
C SER A 48 -2.83 14.58 9.17
N ILE A 49 -2.37 15.70 9.71
CA ILE A 49 -1.11 16.34 9.31
C ILE A 49 0.08 15.39 9.58
N VAL A 50 0.16 14.83 10.78
CA VAL A 50 1.27 13.94 11.17
C VAL A 50 1.28 12.68 10.30
N ILE A 51 0.13 12.05 10.08
CA ILE A 51 0.01 10.87 9.21
C ILE A 51 0.45 11.22 7.80
N PHE A 52 -0.03 12.34 7.25
CA PHE A 52 0.32 12.78 5.90
C PHE A 52 1.82 13.04 5.76
N LEU A 53 2.45 13.74 6.71
CA LEU A 53 3.89 14.02 6.68
C LEU A 53 4.73 12.73 6.72
N ILE A 54 4.38 11.80 7.62
CA ILE A 54 5.10 10.53 7.71
C ILE A 54 4.92 9.71 6.44
N MET A 55 3.71 9.65 5.87
CA MET A 55 3.45 8.92 4.63
C MET A 55 4.15 9.56 3.43
N ALA A 56 4.15 10.88 3.31
CA ALA A 56 4.83 11.61 2.24
C ALA A 56 6.35 11.34 2.23
N TYR A 57 6.95 11.12 3.40
CA TYR A 57 8.36 10.79 3.52
C TYR A 57 8.65 9.30 3.32
N THR A 58 7.83 8.41 3.88
CA THR A 58 8.04 6.95 3.84
C THR A 58 7.73 6.33 2.48
N THR A 59 6.73 6.83 1.76
CA THR A 59 6.34 6.26 0.45
C THR A 59 7.48 6.28 -0.58
N PRO A 60 8.17 7.40 -0.84
CA PRO A 60 9.33 7.39 -1.74
C PRO A 60 10.51 6.58 -1.20
N GLY A 61 10.65 6.52 0.14
CA GLY A 61 11.63 5.67 0.80
C GLY A 61 11.42 4.18 0.50
N TYR A 62 10.21 3.70 0.58
CA TYR A 62 9.87 2.30 0.25
C TYR A 62 10.10 1.98 -1.24
N LYS A 63 9.86 2.92 -2.16
CA LYS A 63 10.20 2.74 -3.58
C LYS A 63 11.71 2.53 -3.78
N LYS A 64 12.55 3.29 -3.06
CA LYS A 64 14.02 3.10 -3.10
C LYS A 64 14.46 1.78 -2.47
N VAL A 65 13.80 1.36 -1.39
CA VAL A 65 14.03 0.03 -0.79
C VAL A 65 13.72 -1.06 -1.81
N GLN A 66 12.61 -0.95 -2.54
CA GLN A 66 12.24 -1.92 -3.58
C GLN A 66 13.28 -1.96 -4.70
N SER A 67 13.72 -0.82 -5.21
CA SER A 67 14.78 -0.76 -6.24
C SER A 67 16.10 -1.40 -5.78
N ASN A 68 16.51 -1.17 -4.52
CA ASN A 68 17.68 -1.83 -3.96
C ASN A 68 17.47 -3.35 -3.78
N LEU A 69 16.26 -3.78 -3.44
CA LEU A 69 15.92 -5.21 -3.35
C LEU A 69 16.02 -5.88 -4.73
N ASP A 70 15.49 -5.22 -5.77
CA ASP A 70 15.58 -5.71 -7.14
C ASP A 70 17.05 -5.85 -7.58
N SER A 71 17.92 -4.89 -7.21
CA SER A 71 19.35 -4.95 -7.47
C SER A 71 20.05 -6.11 -6.76
N VAL A 72 19.68 -6.41 -5.50
CA VAL A 72 20.21 -7.59 -4.77
C VAL A 72 19.71 -8.87 -5.37
N THR A 73 18.45 -8.92 -5.78
CA THR A 73 17.86 -10.09 -6.43
C THR A 73 18.51 -10.38 -7.77
N LEU A 74 18.79 -9.32 -8.55
CA LEU A 74 19.46 -9.43 -9.84
C LEU A 74 20.87 -10.05 -9.69
N ILE A 75 21.71 -9.49 -8.82
CA ILE A 75 23.07 -10.04 -8.61
C ILE A 75 23.05 -11.47 -8.07
N THR A 76 22.05 -11.80 -7.23
CA THR A 76 21.89 -13.17 -6.74
C THR A 76 21.58 -14.14 -7.88
N ARG A 77 20.73 -13.72 -8.82
CA ARG A 77 20.40 -14.50 -10.00
C ARG A 77 21.59 -14.64 -10.95
N GLU A 78 22.29 -13.53 -11.22
CA GLU A 78 23.50 -13.50 -12.05
C GLU A 78 24.57 -14.44 -11.48
N ASN A 79 24.82 -14.40 -10.17
CA ASN A 79 25.78 -15.26 -9.50
C ASN A 79 25.36 -16.76 -9.53
N TYR A 80 24.05 -17.04 -9.44
CA TYR A 80 23.54 -18.39 -9.55
C TYR A 80 23.70 -18.96 -10.97
N GLU A 81 23.31 -18.19 -11.98
CA GLU A 81 23.41 -18.58 -13.39
C GLU A 81 24.89 -18.64 -13.83
N GLY A 82 25.74 -17.69 -13.36
CA GLY A 82 27.16 -17.57 -13.68
C GLY A 82 28.12 -18.38 -12.79
N ALA A 83 27.63 -19.19 -11.87
CA ALA A 83 28.46 -19.84 -10.84
C ALA A 83 29.66 -20.67 -11.40
N ARG A 84 29.50 -21.29 -12.57
CA ARG A 84 30.59 -22.03 -13.24
C ARG A 84 31.68 -21.10 -13.78
N VAL A 85 31.26 -19.95 -14.33
CA VAL A 85 32.17 -18.93 -14.87
C VAL A 85 32.96 -18.28 -13.75
N ILE A 86 32.28 -17.88 -12.68
CA ILE A 86 32.89 -17.25 -11.49
C ILE A 86 33.99 -18.16 -10.92
N ARG A 87 33.72 -19.46 -10.78
CA ARG A 87 34.71 -20.44 -10.32
C ARG A 87 35.85 -20.65 -11.30
N ALA A 88 35.58 -20.65 -12.61
CA ALA A 88 36.62 -20.82 -13.61
C ALA A 88 37.62 -19.64 -13.62
N PHE A 89 37.14 -18.44 -13.31
CA PHE A 89 37.98 -17.23 -13.22
C PHE A 89 38.48 -16.92 -11.80
N THR A 90 38.07 -17.70 -10.79
CA THR A 90 38.43 -17.52 -9.36
C THR A 90 38.05 -16.13 -8.85
N ASP A 91 36.88 -15.61 -9.27
CA ASP A 91 36.39 -14.25 -8.96
C ASP A 91 35.39 -14.21 -7.82
N GLU A 92 35.26 -15.27 -7.01
CA GLU A 92 34.28 -15.40 -5.93
C GLU A 92 34.42 -14.27 -4.89
N ALA A 93 35.68 -13.82 -4.62
CA ALA A 93 35.90 -12.78 -3.63
C ALA A 93 35.32 -11.44 -4.04
N ASN A 94 35.40 -11.07 -5.31
CA ASN A 94 34.85 -9.84 -5.84
C ASN A 94 33.33 -9.88 -5.88
N GLU A 95 32.75 -11.00 -6.30
CA GLU A 95 31.30 -11.20 -6.32
C GLU A 95 30.68 -11.16 -4.91
N ILE A 96 31.33 -11.76 -3.91
CA ILE A 96 30.93 -11.67 -2.51
C ILE A 96 31.04 -10.23 -2.00
N ALA A 97 32.08 -9.50 -2.35
CA ALA A 97 32.23 -8.11 -1.96
C ALA A 97 31.13 -7.21 -2.56
N GLU A 98 30.82 -7.39 -3.85
CA GLU A 98 29.77 -6.65 -4.54
C GLU A 98 28.38 -6.98 -3.98
N PHE A 99 28.07 -8.27 -3.76
CA PHE A 99 26.83 -8.68 -3.09
C PHE A 99 26.69 -8.03 -1.72
N ASN A 100 27.74 -8.08 -0.90
CA ASN A 100 27.74 -7.48 0.43
C ASN A 100 27.55 -5.96 0.38
N ARG A 101 28.11 -5.28 -0.61
CA ARG A 101 27.95 -3.84 -0.83
C ARG A 101 26.48 -3.50 -1.10
N ARG A 102 25.84 -4.19 -2.04
CA ARG A 102 24.43 -4.00 -2.39
C ARG A 102 23.48 -4.36 -1.24
N ASN A 103 23.76 -5.47 -0.58
CA ASN A 103 22.98 -5.91 0.58
C ASN A 103 23.06 -4.92 1.76
N ARG A 104 24.26 -4.36 2.04
CA ARG A 104 24.41 -3.29 3.04
C ARG A 104 23.65 -2.02 2.66
N ALA A 105 23.65 -1.62 1.39
CA ALA A 105 22.88 -0.49 0.92
C ALA A 105 21.37 -0.70 1.12
N LEU A 106 20.86 -1.87 0.76
CA LEU A 106 19.47 -2.29 1.01
C LEU A 106 19.13 -2.25 2.50
N SER A 107 19.94 -2.90 3.34
CA SER A 107 19.73 -2.96 4.79
C SER A 107 19.72 -1.58 5.45
N ASN A 108 20.66 -0.71 5.06
CA ASN A 108 20.73 0.66 5.57
C ASN A 108 19.49 1.48 5.17
N MET A 109 19.03 1.32 3.94
CA MET A 109 17.82 2.01 3.46
C MET A 109 16.57 1.49 4.17
N GLN A 110 16.42 0.18 4.33
CA GLN A 110 15.33 -0.43 5.10
C GLN A 110 15.30 0.07 6.54
N LYS A 111 16.47 0.13 7.20
CA LYS A 111 16.58 0.66 8.57
C LYS A 111 16.17 2.13 8.66
N LYS A 112 16.56 2.98 7.72
CA LYS A 112 16.20 4.40 7.69
C LYS A 112 14.69 4.57 7.54
N VAL A 113 14.10 3.92 6.53
CA VAL A 113 12.65 4.00 6.26
C VAL A 113 11.87 3.37 7.40
N GLY A 114 12.32 2.22 7.90
CA GLY A 114 11.69 1.51 9.02
C GLY A 114 11.67 2.33 10.31
N LYS A 115 12.75 3.02 10.66
CA LYS A 115 12.79 3.91 11.84
C LYS A 115 11.74 5.01 11.77
N ILE A 116 11.58 5.66 10.61
CA ILE A 116 10.60 6.74 10.45
C ILE A 116 9.18 6.18 10.43
N SER A 117 8.96 5.08 9.73
CA SER A 117 7.65 4.40 9.70
C SER A 117 7.23 3.91 11.08
N SER A 118 8.16 3.41 11.90
CA SER A 118 7.86 2.93 13.26
C SER A 118 7.45 4.06 14.23
N LEU A 119 7.84 5.31 13.96
CA LEU A 119 7.44 6.47 14.76
C LEU A 119 5.94 6.81 14.60
N LEU A 120 5.29 6.34 13.55
CA LEU A 120 3.88 6.63 13.30
C LEU A 120 3.00 6.25 14.49
N ASN A 121 3.12 5.02 14.99
CA ASN A 121 2.31 4.53 16.08
C ASN A 121 2.56 5.28 17.41
N PRO A 122 3.82 5.41 17.91
CA PRO A 122 4.07 6.16 19.16
C PRO A 122 3.58 7.61 19.10
N ILE A 123 3.84 8.32 18.01
CA ILE A 123 3.42 9.72 17.87
C ILE A 123 1.89 9.82 17.87
N THR A 124 1.23 8.94 17.12
CA THR A 124 -0.24 8.88 17.10
C THR A 124 -0.80 8.64 18.51
N TYR A 125 -0.26 7.67 19.26
CA TYR A 125 -0.71 7.40 20.61
C TYR A 125 -0.45 8.56 21.59
N VAL A 126 0.66 9.27 21.46
CA VAL A 126 0.96 10.44 22.28
C VAL A 126 -0.06 11.55 22.02
N ILE A 127 -0.34 11.86 20.77
CA ILE A 127 -1.33 12.89 20.40
C ILE A 127 -2.71 12.51 20.93
N ILE A 128 -3.11 11.26 20.76
CA ILE A 128 -4.39 10.73 21.26
C ILE A 128 -4.51 10.89 22.77
N ASN A 129 -3.51 10.44 23.52
CA ASN A 129 -3.55 10.51 24.96
C ASN A 129 -3.54 11.95 25.49
N ILE A 130 -2.78 12.85 24.87
CA ILE A 130 -2.81 14.28 25.20
C ILE A 130 -4.22 14.84 24.97
N ALA A 131 -4.82 14.55 23.82
CA ALA A 131 -6.16 15.03 23.50
C ALA A 131 -7.22 14.48 24.48
N ILE A 132 -7.10 13.22 24.90
CA ILE A 132 -7.96 12.60 25.92
C ILE A 132 -7.78 13.30 27.26
N VAL A 133 -6.55 13.57 27.70
CA VAL A 133 -6.28 14.25 28.98
C VAL A 133 -6.90 15.67 28.97
N VAL A 134 -6.72 16.41 27.88
CA VAL A 134 -7.31 17.74 27.70
C VAL A 134 -8.85 17.67 27.74
N LEU A 135 -9.43 16.68 27.07
CA LEU A 135 -10.88 16.45 27.07
C LEU A 135 -11.43 16.16 28.47
N VAL A 136 -10.78 15.22 29.18
CA VAL A 136 -11.21 14.84 30.53
C VAL A 136 -11.06 15.99 31.52
N TYR A 137 -9.96 16.74 31.43
CA TYR A 137 -9.76 17.93 32.25
C TYR A 137 -10.81 19.00 31.98
N SER A 138 -11.04 19.36 30.71
CA SER A 138 -12.04 20.35 30.32
C SER A 138 -13.45 19.90 30.68
N GLY A 139 -13.77 18.63 30.47
CA GLY A 139 -15.05 18.04 30.84
C GLY A 139 -15.25 18.02 32.37
N GLY A 140 -14.22 17.67 33.14
CA GLY A 140 -14.26 17.69 34.62
C GLY A 140 -14.50 19.08 35.18
N VAL A 141 -13.87 20.13 34.63
CA VAL A 141 -14.16 21.52 35.00
C VAL A 141 -15.61 21.88 34.76
N LYS A 142 -16.17 21.48 33.58
CA LYS A 142 -17.57 21.75 33.25
C LYS A 142 -18.57 20.98 34.10
N VAL A 143 -18.23 19.76 34.51
CA VAL A 143 -19.04 19.00 35.47
C VAL A 143 -19.08 19.71 36.84
N ASN A 144 -17.95 20.25 37.28
CA ASN A 144 -17.89 21.02 38.56
C ASN A 144 -18.73 22.31 38.50
N ILE A 145 -18.84 22.95 37.35
CA ILE A 145 -19.66 24.16 37.13
C ILE A 145 -21.14 23.80 36.97
N GLY A 146 -21.47 22.54 36.68
CA GLY A 146 -22.83 22.08 36.42
C GLY A 146 -23.30 22.13 34.96
N ASP A 147 -22.40 22.51 34.03
CA ASP A 147 -22.70 22.57 32.60
C ASP A 147 -22.84 21.19 31.95
N LEU A 148 -22.11 20.20 32.44
CA LEU A 148 -22.12 18.83 31.95
C LEU A 148 -22.34 17.80 33.05
N THR A 149 -22.91 16.67 32.69
CA THR A 149 -22.98 15.51 33.58
C THR A 149 -21.76 14.60 33.40
N GLN A 150 -21.42 13.81 34.43
CA GLN A 150 -20.32 12.83 34.35
C GLN A 150 -20.51 11.85 33.17
N GLY A 151 -21.78 11.40 32.95
CA GLY A 151 -22.11 10.51 31.82
C GLY A 151 -21.82 11.12 30.45
N GLN A 152 -22.03 12.42 30.27
CA GLN A 152 -21.71 13.13 29.03
C GLN A 152 -20.20 13.20 28.78
N VAL A 153 -19.39 13.38 29.82
CA VAL A 153 -17.91 13.36 29.66
C VAL A 153 -17.42 11.96 29.27
N VAL A 154 -17.99 10.90 29.84
CA VAL A 154 -17.70 9.53 29.48
C VAL A 154 -18.15 9.23 28.04
N ALA A 155 -19.30 9.74 27.61
CA ALA A 155 -19.78 9.61 26.24
C ALA A 155 -18.81 10.31 25.24
N LEU A 156 -18.37 11.53 25.56
CA LEU A 156 -17.38 12.24 24.76
C LEU A 156 -16.06 11.47 24.64
N TYR A 157 -15.54 10.91 25.74
CA TYR A 157 -14.37 10.07 25.72
C TYR A 157 -14.53 8.86 24.79
N ASN A 158 -15.67 8.19 24.83
CA ASN A 158 -15.94 7.04 23.96
C ASN A 158 -16.03 7.44 22.48
N TYR A 159 -16.68 8.56 22.15
CA TYR A 159 -16.74 9.08 20.79
C TYR A 159 -15.33 9.43 20.25
N MET A 160 -14.53 10.10 21.07
CA MET A 160 -13.16 10.43 20.71
C MET A 160 -12.33 9.17 20.44
N SER A 161 -12.39 8.20 21.31
CA SER A 161 -11.69 6.92 21.15
C SER A 161 -12.11 6.18 19.88
N GLN A 162 -13.39 6.18 19.54
CA GLN A 162 -13.89 5.59 18.29
C GLN A 162 -13.37 6.32 17.06
N ILE A 163 -13.43 7.65 17.03
CA ILE A 163 -12.92 8.46 15.91
C ILE A 163 -11.45 8.15 15.65
N LEU A 164 -10.64 8.08 16.70
CA LEU A 164 -9.20 7.85 16.59
C LEU A 164 -8.87 6.46 16.05
N VAL A 165 -9.57 5.42 16.53
CA VAL A 165 -9.42 4.05 16.02
C VAL A 165 -9.80 3.97 14.54
N GLU A 166 -10.89 4.64 14.12
CA GLU A 166 -11.31 4.64 12.72
C GLU A 166 -10.35 5.42 11.81
N LEU A 167 -9.73 6.52 12.29
CA LEU A 167 -8.70 7.23 11.54
C LEU A 167 -7.44 6.37 11.27
N ILE A 168 -7.00 5.61 12.26
CA ILE A 168 -5.88 4.67 12.10
C ILE A 168 -6.22 3.58 11.07
N LYS A 169 -7.44 3.05 11.12
CA LYS A 169 -7.91 2.07 10.11
C LYS A 169 -7.94 2.66 8.70
N LEU A 170 -8.41 3.90 8.55
CA LEU A 170 -8.41 4.60 7.26
C LEU A 170 -7.00 4.82 6.72
N ALA A 171 -6.04 5.19 7.57
CA ALA A 171 -4.65 5.35 7.16
C ALA A 171 -4.07 4.02 6.62
N ASN A 172 -4.32 2.89 7.29
CA ASN A 172 -3.89 1.57 6.83
C ASN A 172 -4.62 1.12 5.55
N LEU A 173 -5.88 1.53 5.37
CA LEU A 173 -6.67 1.23 4.18
C LEU A 173 -6.04 1.85 2.93
N LEU A 174 -5.56 3.09 2.99
CA LEU A 174 -4.91 3.77 1.86
C LEU A 174 -3.73 2.97 1.30
N VAL A 175 -2.90 2.38 2.18
CA VAL A 175 -1.78 1.52 1.75
C VAL A 175 -2.28 0.27 1.04
N THR A 176 -3.35 -0.33 1.53
CA THR A 176 -3.93 -1.55 0.94
C THR A 176 -4.59 -1.28 -0.40
N ILE A 177 -5.32 -0.16 -0.53
CA ILE A 177 -5.92 0.28 -1.80
C ILE A 177 -4.86 0.48 -2.86
N THR A 178 -3.77 1.18 -2.55
CA THR A 178 -2.68 1.42 -3.51
C THR A 178 -2.10 0.13 -4.07
N LYS A 179 -1.91 -0.88 -3.22
CA LYS A 179 -1.46 -2.22 -3.65
C LYS A 179 -2.50 -2.94 -4.50
N ALA A 180 -3.77 -2.84 -4.14
CA ALA A 180 -4.87 -3.48 -4.88
C ALA A 180 -5.03 -2.86 -6.27
N LEU A 181 -4.94 -1.53 -6.39
CA LEU A 181 -4.98 -0.83 -7.67
C LEU A 181 -3.82 -1.23 -8.58
N ALA A 182 -2.59 -1.29 -8.05
CA ALA A 182 -1.44 -1.74 -8.84
C ALA A 182 -1.59 -3.18 -9.36
N CYS A 183 -2.24 -4.06 -8.58
CA CYS A 183 -2.56 -5.41 -9.04
C CYS A 183 -3.70 -5.43 -10.06
N ALA A 184 -4.70 -4.55 -9.90
CA ALA A 184 -5.81 -4.42 -10.85
C ALA A 184 -5.32 -3.91 -12.22
N ASP A 185 -4.40 -2.93 -12.24
CA ASP A 185 -3.79 -2.43 -13.47
C ASP A 185 -3.02 -3.53 -14.23
N ARG A 186 -2.30 -4.40 -13.51
CA ARG A 186 -1.64 -5.54 -14.13
C ARG A 186 -2.62 -6.55 -14.75
N ILE A 187 -3.73 -6.81 -14.08
CA ILE A 187 -4.78 -7.69 -14.60
C ILE A 187 -5.41 -7.04 -15.84
N LYS A 188 -5.68 -5.73 -15.80
CA LYS A 188 -6.21 -4.97 -16.93
C LYS A 188 -5.29 -5.08 -18.16
N CYS A 189 -3.98 -4.90 -17.99
CA CYS A 189 -3.02 -5.06 -19.09
C CYS A 189 -3.07 -6.45 -19.75
N VAL A 190 -3.37 -7.51 -18.97
CA VAL A 190 -3.52 -8.87 -19.54
C VAL A 190 -4.82 -8.99 -20.33
N PHE A 191 -5.93 -8.41 -19.84
CA PHE A 191 -7.21 -8.44 -20.57
C PHE A 191 -7.23 -7.55 -21.81
N GLU A 192 -6.42 -6.48 -21.81
CA GLU A 192 -6.29 -5.58 -22.97
C GLU A 192 -5.33 -6.13 -24.05
N GLN A 193 -4.69 -7.27 -23.78
CA GLN A 193 -3.84 -7.90 -24.78
C GLN A 193 -4.70 -8.58 -25.84
N GLU A 194 -4.81 -7.96 -26.99
CA GLU A 194 -5.48 -8.54 -28.13
C GLU A 194 -4.66 -9.71 -28.69
N SER A 195 -5.35 -10.77 -29.08
CA SER A 195 -4.71 -11.89 -29.78
C SER A 195 -4.13 -11.40 -31.11
N THR A 196 -2.84 -11.61 -31.31
CA THR A 196 -2.19 -11.33 -32.61
C THR A 196 -2.51 -12.37 -33.68
N LEU A 197 -3.22 -13.43 -33.31
CA LEU A 197 -3.71 -14.46 -34.22
C LEU A 197 -5.09 -14.05 -34.73
N GLU A 198 -5.18 -13.65 -35.99
CA GLU A 198 -6.46 -13.50 -36.66
C GLU A 198 -7.10 -14.88 -36.85
N HIS A 199 -8.25 -15.07 -36.23
CA HIS A 199 -9.03 -16.28 -36.42
C HIS A 199 -9.79 -16.13 -37.75
N ASN A 200 -9.27 -16.76 -38.79
CA ASN A 200 -9.93 -16.76 -40.08
C ASN A 200 -10.90 -17.94 -40.12
N ASP A 201 -12.19 -17.64 -39.99
CA ASP A 201 -13.28 -18.63 -40.09
C ASP A 201 -13.58 -19.08 -41.54
N ASN A 202 -12.66 -18.89 -42.47
CA ASN A 202 -12.83 -19.41 -43.80
C ASN A 202 -12.86 -20.93 -43.75
N LYS A 203 -14.06 -21.47 -43.77
CA LYS A 203 -14.32 -22.88 -44.07
C LYS A 203 -14.01 -23.11 -45.56
N ASP A 204 -12.74 -23.31 -45.90
CA ASP A 204 -12.39 -23.85 -47.18
C ASP A 204 -12.83 -25.32 -47.22
N ASN A 205 -13.65 -25.70 -48.20
CA ASN A 205 -14.07 -27.07 -48.45
C ASN A 205 -12.90 -27.85 -49.08
N SER A 206 -11.79 -28.00 -48.35
CA SER A 206 -10.73 -28.89 -48.77
C SER A 206 -10.99 -30.29 -48.23
N ASP A 207 -10.74 -31.31 -49.06
CA ASP A 207 -10.85 -32.73 -48.66
C ASP A 207 -9.81 -33.14 -47.59
N SER A 208 -8.87 -32.27 -47.28
CA SER A 208 -7.80 -32.49 -46.31
C SER A 208 -8.16 -31.90 -44.96
N TYR A 209 -7.98 -32.67 -43.89
CA TYR A 209 -8.22 -32.26 -42.51
C TYR A 209 -7.28 -31.13 -42.06
N ILE A 210 -6.04 -31.13 -42.51
CA ILE A 210 -5.04 -30.08 -42.33
C ILE A 210 -4.22 -29.96 -43.61
N GLU A 211 -4.13 -28.77 -44.17
CA GLU A 211 -3.35 -28.49 -45.38
C GLU A 211 -2.50 -27.21 -45.16
N PHE A 212 -1.18 -27.33 -45.38
CA PHE A 212 -0.26 -26.18 -45.37
C PHE A 212 0.12 -25.84 -46.79
N LYS A 213 -0.28 -24.65 -47.30
CA LYS A 213 0.07 -24.15 -48.61
C LYS A 213 0.81 -22.81 -48.46
N ASN A 214 2.05 -22.73 -48.88
CA ASN A 214 2.88 -21.51 -48.86
C ASN A 214 2.84 -20.82 -47.48
N VAL A 215 3.14 -21.54 -46.40
CA VAL A 215 3.05 -21.02 -45.03
C VAL A 215 4.40 -20.50 -44.58
N SER A 216 4.48 -19.18 -44.38
CA SER A 216 5.64 -18.54 -43.77
C SER A 216 5.26 -17.98 -42.42
N LEU A 217 6.06 -18.24 -41.37
CA LEU A 217 5.83 -17.74 -40.01
C LEU A 217 7.01 -16.88 -39.55
N LYS A 218 6.66 -15.68 -39.08
CA LYS A 218 7.59 -14.78 -38.43
C LYS A 218 7.04 -14.33 -37.06
N TYR A 219 7.79 -14.54 -36.00
CA TYR A 219 7.43 -13.97 -34.68
C TYR A 219 7.65 -12.45 -34.69
N ARG A 220 6.78 -11.70 -34.02
CA ARG A 220 6.71 -10.22 -34.03
C ARG A 220 8.04 -9.53 -33.71
N ASN A 221 8.95 -10.17 -32.96
CA ASN A 221 10.25 -9.64 -32.57
C ASN A 221 11.43 -10.46 -33.10
N ALA A 222 11.23 -11.36 -34.03
CA ALA A 222 12.30 -12.14 -34.64
C ALA A 222 12.89 -11.36 -35.84
N GLY A 223 14.23 -11.31 -35.92
CA GLY A 223 14.95 -10.71 -37.06
C GLY A 223 14.64 -11.45 -38.37
N ASP A 224 14.60 -12.78 -38.32
CA ASP A 224 14.42 -13.67 -39.46
C ASP A 224 13.10 -14.45 -39.39
N MET A 225 12.67 -14.98 -40.53
CA MET A 225 11.52 -15.87 -40.62
C MET A 225 11.82 -17.19 -39.89
N SER A 226 10.89 -17.65 -39.06
CA SER A 226 11.02 -18.92 -38.34
C SER A 226 10.61 -20.12 -39.18
N LEU A 227 9.82 -19.91 -40.19
CA LEU A 227 9.41 -20.88 -41.18
C LEU A 227 9.33 -20.17 -42.55
N THR A 228 9.97 -20.70 -43.55
CA THR A 228 9.85 -20.28 -44.96
C THR A 228 9.49 -21.49 -45.78
N ASP A 229 8.58 -21.31 -46.73
CA ASP A 229 8.25 -22.33 -47.72
C ASP A 229 9.46 -22.56 -48.66
#